data_d9622d22e64f42b53feccd992a389276
#
_entry.id   d9622d22e64f42b53feccd992a389276
#
_cell.length_a   1.000
_cell.length_b   1.000
_cell.length_c   1.000
_cell.angle_alpha   90.00
_cell.angle_beta   90.00
_cell.angle_gamma   90.00
#
_symmetry.space_group_name_H-M   'P 1'
#
loop_
_entity.id
_entity.type
_entity.pdbx_description
1 polymer ?
#
loop_
_entity_poly.entity_id
_entity_poly.type
_entity_poly.pdbx_seq_one_letter_code
_entity_poly.pdbx_strand_id
1 'polypeptide(L)'
;MVRGWAIRRWRGAFRAAVLRDVRGATALEFALVAPVLIAMIVAIFEIAVMYFAQQGLETATETAARLILTGQAQQNFTGVKDAQGNVTKTPQQQFKEAACASLPTFLQCSRLYVDVTNVTNFSSANTALPTFTYDSNGNITNSFAYSPGTQGAVVVVRLIYNWPTLAGPLGFDLSNRPGSQRMLLATSVMKTEGY
;
A
#
# COMPACT_ATOMS: atom_id res chain seq x y z
N MET A 1 -52.97 37.72 -31.73
CA MET A 1 -52.76 37.07 -30.40
C MET A 1 -53.11 35.58 -30.43
N VAL A 2 -52.48 34.70 -31.28
CA VAL A 2 -52.88 33.29 -31.43
C VAL A 2 -51.70 32.33 -31.33
N ARG A 3 -50.45 32.81 -31.15
CA ARG A 3 -49.27 31.94 -31.15
C ARG A 3 -48.87 31.31 -29.81
N GLY A 4 -49.42 31.73 -28.71
CA GLY A 4 -49.03 31.22 -27.36
C GLY A 4 -49.73 29.94 -26.90
N TRP A 5 -50.84 29.56 -27.50
CA TRP A 5 -51.69 28.44 -27.03
C TRP A 5 -51.23 27.07 -27.58
N ALA A 6 -50.63 27.02 -28.72
CA ALA A 6 -50.16 25.78 -29.37
C ALA A 6 -48.93 25.21 -28.62
N ILE A 7 -47.98 26.04 -28.20
CA ILE A 7 -46.76 25.62 -27.51
C ILE A 7 -47.01 25.01 -26.11
N ARG A 8 -48.03 25.51 -25.43
CA ARG A 8 -48.40 25.02 -24.10
C ARG A 8 -49.05 23.61 -24.15
N ARG A 9 -49.86 23.34 -25.19
CA ARG A 9 -50.48 22.01 -25.37
C ARG A 9 -49.46 20.95 -25.77
N TRP A 10 -48.46 21.31 -26.57
CA TRP A 10 -47.38 20.39 -26.99
C TRP A 10 -46.50 19.98 -25.78
N ARG A 11 -46.17 20.89 -24.88
CA ARG A 11 -45.39 20.61 -23.68
C ARG A 11 -46.16 19.67 -22.71
N GLY A 12 -47.47 19.80 -22.63
CA GLY A 12 -48.30 18.93 -21.80
C GLY A 12 -48.43 17.51 -22.38
N ALA A 13 -48.60 17.40 -23.69
CA ALA A 13 -48.73 16.11 -24.37
C ALA A 13 -47.37 15.33 -24.34
N PHE A 14 -46.25 16.02 -24.55
CA PHE A 14 -44.94 15.41 -24.44
C PHE A 14 -44.60 14.88 -23.02
N ARG A 15 -44.95 15.65 -22.00
CA ARG A 15 -44.79 15.22 -20.60
C ARG A 15 -45.67 14.02 -20.28
N ALA A 16 -46.91 14.01 -20.74
CA ALA A 16 -47.84 12.90 -20.50
C ALA A 16 -47.40 11.63 -21.26
N ALA A 17 -46.85 11.76 -22.46
CA ALA A 17 -46.35 10.65 -23.24
C ALA A 17 -45.08 10.02 -22.61
N VAL A 18 -44.16 10.85 -22.10
CA VAL A 18 -42.94 10.39 -21.42
C VAL A 18 -43.30 9.69 -20.07
N LEU A 19 -44.28 10.18 -19.35
CA LEU A 19 -44.73 9.58 -18.07
C LEU A 19 -45.55 8.28 -18.25
N ARG A 20 -46.06 8.03 -19.47
CA ARG A 20 -46.84 6.82 -19.79
C ARG A 20 -46.02 5.77 -20.55
N ASP A 21 -44.82 6.12 -21.01
CA ASP A 21 -43.97 5.20 -21.79
C ASP A 21 -43.23 4.26 -20.81
N VAL A 22 -43.69 3.05 -20.66
CA VAL A 22 -43.10 1.99 -19.85
C VAL A 22 -41.86 1.38 -20.47
N ARG A 23 -41.54 1.73 -21.74
CA ARG A 23 -40.34 1.20 -22.41
C ARG A 23 -39.03 1.72 -21.82
N GLY A 24 -39.06 2.82 -21.10
CA GLY A 24 -37.92 3.37 -20.34
C GLY A 24 -37.80 2.87 -18.90
N ALA A 25 -38.75 2.10 -18.39
CA ALA A 25 -38.75 1.66 -16.99
C ALA A 25 -37.53 0.82 -16.65
N THR A 26 -37.17 -0.14 -17.48
CA THR A 26 -35.97 -0.99 -17.32
C THR A 26 -34.68 -0.21 -17.37
N ALA A 27 -34.59 0.82 -18.19
CA ALA A 27 -33.42 1.70 -18.24
C ALA A 27 -33.29 2.55 -16.96
N LEU A 28 -34.40 3.00 -16.40
CA LEU A 28 -34.42 3.73 -15.13
C LEU A 28 -34.07 2.82 -13.95
N GLU A 29 -34.61 1.61 -13.89
CA GLU A 29 -34.26 0.59 -12.88
C GLU A 29 -32.77 0.26 -12.94
N PHE A 30 -32.22 0.02 -14.13
CA PHE A 30 -30.80 -0.21 -14.33
C PHE A 30 -29.97 1.01 -13.88
N ALA A 31 -30.39 2.23 -14.22
CA ALA A 31 -29.67 3.44 -13.84
C ALA A 31 -29.61 3.66 -12.31
N LEU A 32 -30.58 3.15 -11.58
CA LEU A 32 -30.58 3.20 -10.10
C LEU A 32 -29.69 2.12 -9.46
N VAL A 33 -29.64 0.93 -10.05
CA VAL A 33 -28.87 -0.21 -9.50
C VAL A 33 -27.42 -0.18 -9.95
N ALA A 34 -27.14 0.22 -11.21
CA ALA A 34 -25.79 0.18 -11.78
C ALA A 34 -24.73 0.96 -10.98
N PRO A 35 -24.97 2.18 -10.47
CA PRO A 35 -23.96 2.90 -9.70
C PRO A 35 -23.53 2.14 -8.43
N VAL A 36 -24.49 1.53 -7.72
CA VAL A 36 -24.19 0.75 -6.51
C VAL A 36 -23.40 -0.53 -6.85
N LEU A 37 -23.83 -1.22 -7.92
CA LEU A 37 -23.14 -2.42 -8.39
C LEU A 37 -21.70 -2.11 -8.82
N ILE A 38 -21.50 -1.04 -9.60
CA ILE A 38 -20.17 -0.63 -10.05
C ILE A 38 -19.30 -0.23 -8.87
N ALA A 39 -19.85 0.52 -7.89
CA ALA A 39 -19.13 0.89 -6.67
C ALA A 39 -18.66 -0.34 -5.90
N MET A 40 -19.51 -1.37 -5.79
CA MET A 40 -19.19 -2.62 -5.11
C MET A 40 -18.08 -3.40 -5.84
N ILE A 41 -18.15 -3.46 -7.18
CA ILE A 41 -17.12 -4.11 -8.00
C ILE A 41 -15.76 -3.40 -7.83
N VAL A 42 -15.74 -2.06 -7.90
CA VAL A 42 -14.51 -1.27 -7.70
C VAL A 42 -13.92 -1.51 -6.31
N ALA A 43 -14.75 -1.52 -5.27
CA ALA A 43 -14.30 -1.79 -3.91
C ALA A 43 -13.67 -3.18 -3.76
N ILE A 44 -14.27 -4.21 -4.37
CA ILE A 44 -13.72 -5.59 -4.37
C ILE A 44 -12.36 -5.63 -5.07
N PHE A 45 -12.22 -4.98 -6.22
CA PHE A 45 -10.93 -4.92 -6.94
C PHE A 45 -9.86 -4.20 -6.12
N GLU A 46 -10.19 -3.08 -5.49
CA GLU A 46 -9.23 -2.34 -4.65
C GLU A 46 -8.74 -3.19 -3.48
N ILE A 47 -9.64 -3.89 -2.79
CA ILE A 47 -9.30 -4.83 -1.72
C ILE A 47 -8.41 -5.95 -2.26
N ALA A 48 -8.75 -6.55 -3.39
CA ALA A 48 -7.97 -7.64 -3.99
C ALA A 48 -6.53 -7.21 -4.32
N VAL A 49 -6.36 -6.07 -4.98
CA VAL A 49 -5.02 -5.54 -5.32
C VAL A 49 -4.21 -5.23 -4.07
N MET A 50 -4.83 -4.70 -3.02
CA MET A 50 -4.17 -4.46 -1.75
C MET A 50 -3.72 -5.77 -1.07
N TYR A 51 -4.51 -6.83 -1.13
CA TYR A 51 -4.10 -8.15 -0.65
C TYR A 51 -2.92 -8.71 -1.44
N PHE A 52 -2.90 -8.58 -2.77
CA PHE A 52 -1.74 -8.95 -3.57
C PHE A 52 -0.49 -8.16 -3.20
N ALA A 53 -0.65 -6.86 -2.91
CA ALA A 53 0.46 -6.02 -2.44
C ALA A 53 1.00 -6.50 -1.09
N GLN A 54 0.13 -6.87 -0.15
CA GLN A 54 0.50 -7.42 1.15
C GLN A 54 1.26 -8.76 0.99
N GLN A 55 0.76 -9.67 0.18
CA GLN A 55 1.43 -10.95 -0.09
C GLN A 55 2.80 -10.77 -0.75
N GLY A 56 2.90 -9.83 -1.69
CA GLY A 56 4.19 -9.49 -2.31
C GLY A 56 5.18 -8.90 -1.31
N LEU A 57 4.71 -8.08 -0.37
CA LEU A 57 5.54 -7.53 0.70
C LEU A 57 6.01 -8.62 1.68
N GLU A 58 5.17 -9.57 2.04
CA GLU A 58 5.50 -10.72 2.88
C GLU A 58 6.59 -11.58 2.24
N THR A 59 6.43 -11.93 0.96
CA THR A 59 7.43 -12.69 0.20
C THR A 59 8.76 -11.95 0.12
N ALA A 60 8.73 -10.63 -0.11
CA ALA A 60 9.94 -9.81 -0.11
C ALA A 60 10.60 -9.75 1.27
N THR A 61 9.80 -9.72 2.35
CA THR A 61 10.31 -9.75 3.72
C THR A 61 10.99 -11.08 4.04
N GLU A 62 10.43 -12.21 3.64
CA GLU A 62 11.05 -13.52 3.81
C GLU A 62 12.38 -13.63 3.05
N THR A 63 12.41 -13.13 1.81
CA THR A 63 13.63 -13.13 0.99
C THR A 63 14.70 -12.23 1.60
N ALA A 64 14.35 -11.03 2.04
CA ALA A 64 15.25 -10.11 2.72
C ALA A 64 15.74 -10.68 4.05
N ALA A 65 14.86 -11.34 4.81
CA ALA A 65 15.19 -12.01 6.05
C ALA A 65 16.25 -13.12 5.85
N ARG A 66 16.16 -13.86 4.75
CA ARG A 66 17.18 -14.87 4.42
C ARG A 66 18.59 -14.28 4.24
N LEU A 67 18.72 -13.07 3.71
CA LEU A 67 20.03 -12.42 3.57
C LEU A 67 20.67 -12.16 4.94
N ILE A 68 19.86 -11.86 5.94
CA ILE A 68 20.35 -11.69 7.33
C ILE A 68 20.60 -13.05 7.98
N LEU A 69 19.68 -14.00 7.81
CA LEU A 69 19.77 -15.34 8.38
C LEU A 69 21.10 -16.02 8.01
N THR A 70 21.49 -15.94 6.73
CA THR A 70 22.69 -16.58 6.17
C THR A 70 23.96 -15.73 6.30
N GLY A 71 23.91 -14.57 6.95
CA GLY A 71 25.05 -13.68 7.12
C GLY A 71 25.44 -12.85 5.91
N GLN A 72 24.73 -12.98 4.79
CA GLN A 72 25.05 -12.22 3.56
C GLN A 72 24.90 -10.71 3.77
N ALA A 73 23.91 -10.29 4.52
CA ALA A 73 23.68 -8.88 4.82
C ALA A 73 24.82 -8.28 5.66
N GLN A 74 25.34 -9.04 6.61
CA GLN A 74 26.44 -8.63 7.49
C GLN A 74 27.79 -8.55 6.75
N GLN A 75 28.00 -9.45 5.78
CA GLN A 75 29.25 -9.52 5.01
C GLN A 75 29.27 -8.55 3.81
N ASN A 76 28.15 -8.41 3.09
CA ASN A 76 28.12 -7.71 1.82
C ASN A 76 27.60 -6.27 1.91
N PHE A 77 26.77 -5.94 2.93
CA PHE A 77 26.20 -4.61 3.06
C PHE A 77 26.97 -3.79 4.08
N THR A 78 28.19 -3.41 3.71
CA THR A 78 29.10 -2.62 4.55
C THR A 78 29.06 -1.12 4.27
N GLY A 79 28.23 -0.73 3.31
CA GLY A 79 28.17 0.63 2.77
C GLY A 79 29.13 0.84 1.60
N VAL A 80 28.83 1.83 0.77
CA VAL A 80 29.68 2.24 -0.35
C VAL A 80 30.22 3.63 -0.06
N LYS A 81 31.53 3.82 -0.29
CA LYS A 81 32.20 5.10 -0.17
C LYS A 81 32.75 5.53 -1.53
N ASP A 82 32.79 6.83 -1.77
CA ASP A 82 33.48 7.41 -2.93
C ASP A 82 34.99 7.43 -2.74
N ALA A 83 35.72 7.89 -3.77
CA ALA A 83 37.16 8.03 -3.74
C ALA A 83 37.66 9.02 -2.66
N GLN A 84 36.80 9.89 -2.16
CA GLN A 84 37.08 10.87 -1.12
C GLN A 84 36.71 10.36 0.28
N GLY A 85 36.16 9.13 0.39
CA GLY A 85 35.78 8.50 1.64
C GLY A 85 34.37 8.87 2.15
N ASN A 86 33.57 9.65 1.40
CA ASN A 86 32.21 9.97 1.77
C ASN A 86 31.29 8.77 1.53
N VAL A 87 30.35 8.54 2.44
CA VAL A 87 29.39 7.45 2.30
C VAL A 87 28.36 7.83 1.21
N THR A 88 28.39 7.10 0.10
CA THR A 88 27.44 7.25 -1.01
C THR A 88 26.21 6.34 -0.85
N LYS A 89 26.36 5.19 -0.19
CA LYS A 89 25.26 4.30 0.20
C LYS A 89 25.50 3.75 1.60
N THR A 90 24.49 3.81 2.44
CA THR A 90 24.53 3.17 3.76
C THR A 90 24.27 1.66 3.66
N PRO A 91 24.68 0.84 4.64
CA PRO A 91 24.29 -0.57 4.72
C PRO A 91 22.78 -0.79 4.66
N GLN A 92 22.01 0.07 5.31
CA GLN A 92 20.53 0.04 5.26
C GLN A 92 20.00 0.27 3.84
N GLN A 93 20.59 1.21 3.08
CA GLN A 93 20.19 1.46 1.69
C GLN A 93 20.49 0.27 0.79
N GLN A 94 21.67 -0.39 0.96
CA GLN A 94 22.02 -1.61 0.23
C GLN A 94 21.02 -2.74 0.54
N PHE A 95 20.67 -2.93 1.80
CA PHE A 95 19.67 -3.91 2.21
C PHE A 95 18.28 -3.58 1.64
N LYS A 96 17.90 -2.31 1.65
CA LYS A 96 16.64 -1.86 1.03
C LYS A 96 16.62 -2.17 -0.47
N GLU A 97 17.70 -1.92 -1.18
CA GLU A 97 17.82 -2.24 -2.62
C GLU A 97 17.67 -3.75 -2.86
N ALA A 98 18.29 -4.58 -2.03
CA ALA A 98 18.16 -6.04 -2.12
C ALA A 98 16.72 -6.50 -1.83
N ALA A 99 16.07 -5.93 -0.82
CA ALA A 99 14.66 -6.20 -0.54
C ALA A 99 13.75 -5.74 -1.70
N CYS A 100 14.05 -4.58 -2.30
CA CYS A 100 13.31 -4.07 -3.45
C CYS A 100 13.40 -4.98 -4.68
N ALA A 101 14.52 -5.67 -4.88
CA ALA A 101 14.69 -6.62 -6.00
C ALA A 101 13.70 -7.81 -5.92
N SER A 102 13.17 -8.09 -4.73
CA SER A 102 12.19 -9.16 -4.48
C SER A 102 10.76 -8.67 -4.47
N LEU A 103 10.53 -7.34 -4.60
CA LEU A 103 9.18 -6.78 -4.67
C LEU A 103 8.54 -7.06 -6.03
N PRO A 104 7.22 -7.32 -6.07
CA PRO A 104 6.47 -7.28 -7.31
C PRO A 104 6.64 -5.94 -8.05
N THR A 105 6.64 -5.96 -9.38
CA THR A 105 6.92 -4.79 -10.22
C THR A 105 5.96 -3.61 -10.03
N PHE A 106 4.75 -3.86 -9.52
CA PHE A 106 3.78 -2.81 -9.21
C PHE A 106 4.02 -2.12 -7.85
N LEU A 107 4.95 -2.64 -7.02
CA LEU A 107 5.37 -2.01 -5.76
C LEU A 107 6.63 -1.17 -5.99
N GLN A 108 6.50 0.13 -5.77
CA GLN A 108 7.61 1.08 -5.96
C GLN A 108 8.57 1.06 -4.77
N CYS A 109 9.85 0.85 -5.02
CA CYS A 109 10.89 0.84 -3.98
C CYS A 109 10.98 2.16 -3.18
N SER A 110 10.61 3.30 -3.78
CA SER A 110 10.59 4.60 -3.10
C SER A 110 9.65 4.65 -1.90
N ARG A 111 8.60 3.83 -1.90
CA ARG A 111 7.59 3.76 -0.84
C ARG A 111 7.87 2.67 0.21
N LEU A 112 8.99 1.94 0.05
CA LEU A 112 9.43 0.92 0.99
C LEU A 112 10.30 1.56 2.08
N TYR A 113 10.04 1.21 3.33
CA TYR A 113 10.90 1.50 4.48
C TYR A 113 11.34 0.19 5.11
N VAL A 114 12.55 0.19 5.63
CA VAL A 114 13.21 -1.00 6.20
C VAL A 114 13.62 -0.71 7.62
N ASP A 115 13.19 -1.57 8.53
CA ASP A 115 13.57 -1.54 9.94
C ASP A 115 14.12 -2.91 10.34
N VAL A 116 15.37 -2.96 10.78
CA VAL A 116 16.08 -4.17 11.19
C VAL A 116 16.66 -3.95 12.57
N THR A 117 16.19 -4.72 13.55
CA THR A 117 16.61 -4.61 14.93
C THR A 117 17.06 -5.96 15.46
N ASN A 118 18.21 -6.01 16.15
CA ASN A 118 18.61 -7.20 16.88
C ASN A 118 18.13 -7.11 18.34
N VAL A 119 17.82 -8.25 18.90
CA VAL A 119 17.33 -8.41 20.28
C VAL A 119 18.07 -9.57 20.96
N THR A 120 18.06 -9.58 22.27
CA THR A 120 18.82 -10.58 23.05
C THR A 120 18.22 -11.98 22.98
N ASN A 121 16.89 -12.08 22.83
CA ASN A 121 16.17 -13.35 22.77
C ASN A 121 14.80 -13.15 22.06
N PHE A 122 14.13 -14.26 21.72
CA PHE A 122 12.82 -14.23 21.07
C PHE A 122 11.73 -13.57 21.91
N SER A 123 11.79 -13.67 23.26
CA SER A 123 10.79 -13.07 24.13
C SER A 123 10.90 -11.53 24.19
N SER A 124 12.06 -10.97 23.84
CA SER A 124 12.26 -9.53 23.72
C SER A 124 12.00 -8.99 22.31
N ALA A 125 11.65 -9.87 21.36
CA ALA A 125 11.28 -9.46 20.02
C ALA A 125 9.93 -8.72 20.04
N ASN A 126 9.98 -7.40 19.92
CA ASN A 126 8.77 -6.60 19.80
C ASN A 126 8.25 -6.67 18.37
N THR A 127 7.16 -7.38 18.14
CA THR A 127 6.47 -7.48 16.84
C THR A 127 5.30 -6.50 16.70
N ALA A 128 5.04 -5.69 17.73
CA ALA A 128 4.00 -4.68 17.70
C ALA A 128 4.30 -3.62 16.64
N LEU A 129 3.25 -2.97 16.14
CA LEU A 129 3.36 -1.84 15.25
C LEU A 129 4.17 -0.71 15.92
N PRO A 130 5.26 -0.23 15.31
CA PRO A 130 5.94 0.94 15.81
C PRO A 130 5.02 2.17 15.70
N THR A 131 5.21 3.12 16.61
CA THR A 131 4.52 4.41 16.51
C THR A 131 5.13 5.20 15.35
N PHE A 132 4.30 5.62 14.41
CA PHE A 132 4.73 6.39 13.24
C PHE A 132 4.45 7.87 13.43
N THR A 133 5.38 8.69 13.00
CA THR A 133 5.23 10.15 12.85
C THR A 133 5.22 10.49 11.37
N TYR A 134 4.46 11.52 11.00
CA TYR A 134 4.22 11.88 9.60
C TYR A 134 4.46 13.36 9.37
N ASP A 135 4.93 13.69 8.16
CA ASP A 135 4.95 15.06 7.68
C ASP A 135 3.55 15.50 7.16
N SER A 136 3.44 16.77 6.73
CA SER A 136 2.21 17.33 6.17
C SER A 136 1.74 16.62 4.89
N ASN A 137 2.62 15.88 4.21
CA ASN A 137 2.33 15.13 3.00
C ASN A 137 2.00 13.65 3.27
N GLY A 138 1.98 13.23 4.54
CA GLY A 138 1.73 11.85 4.94
C GLY A 138 2.94 10.91 4.79
N ASN A 139 4.15 11.42 4.56
CA ASN A 139 5.35 10.60 4.55
C ASN A 139 5.80 10.29 5.96
N ILE A 140 6.36 9.10 6.16
CA ILE A 140 6.93 8.70 7.45
C ILE A 140 8.19 9.51 7.71
N THR A 141 8.26 10.13 8.89
CA THR A 141 9.41 10.92 9.35
C THR A 141 10.29 10.17 10.35
N ASN A 142 9.90 8.98 10.76
CA ASN A 142 10.69 8.14 11.65
C ASN A 142 12.03 7.76 11.03
N SER A 143 13.09 7.75 11.83
CA SER A 143 14.32 7.03 11.52
C SER A 143 14.15 5.57 11.89
N PHE A 144 14.46 4.68 10.94
CA PHE A 144 14.43 3.24 11.15
C PHE A 144 15.82 2.71 11.44
N ALA A 145 15.91 1.72 12.32
CA ALA A 145 17.17 1.10 12.66
C ALA A 145 17.63 0.12 11.55
N TYR A 146 18.95 -0.06 11.46
CA TYR A 146 19.53 -1.15 10.72
C TYR A 146 20.64 -1.81 11.55
N SER A 147 20.28 -2.89 12.21
CA SER A 147 21.16 -3.68 13.07
C SER A 147 20.94 -5.17 12.78
N PRO A 148 21.63 -5.73 11.76
CA PRO A 148 21.44 -7.12 11.35
C PRO A 148 22.01 -8.14 12.35
N GLY A 149 22.65 -7.68 13.43
CA GLY A 149 23.23 -8.53 14.45
C GLY A 149 24.48 -9.29 13.98
N THR A 150 24.96 -10.16 14.83
CA THR A 150 26.07 -11.10 14.58
C THR A 150 25.55 -12.53 14.57
N GLN A 151 26.45 -13.51 14.42
CA GLN A 151 26.09 -14.94 14.51
C GLN A 151 25.32 -15.26 15.79
N GLY A 152 24.22 -16.00 15.65
CA GLY A 152 23.37 -16.41 16.75
C GLY A 152 22.48 -15.31 17.34
N ALA A 153 22.51 -14.09 16.79
CA ALA A 153 21.63 -13.01 17.20
C ALA A 153 20.17 -13.27 16.78
N VAL A 154 19.22 -12.85 17.60
CA VAL A 154 17.81 -12.81 17.22
C VAL A 154 17.54 -11.46 16.57
N VAL A 155 17.02 -11.49 15.36
CA VAL A 155 16.79 -10.29 14.53
C VAL A 155 15.33 -10.20 14.14
N VAL A 156 14.79 -8.99 14.25
CA VAL A 156 13.45 -8.63 13.76
C VAL A 156 13.63 -7.79 12.50
N VAL A 157 13.10 -8.26 11.40
CA VAL A 157 13.06 -7.55 10.10
C VAL A 157 11.64 -7.09 9.85
N ARG A 158 11.47 -5.81 9.59
CA ARG A 158 10.19 -5.23 9.20
C ARG A 158 10.34 -4.51 7.87
N LEU A 159 9.49 -4.85 6.94
CA LEU A 159 9.28 -4.08 5.73
C LEU A 159 7.95 -3.33 5.85
N ILE A 160 8.00 -2.04 5.67
CA ILE A 160 6.87 -1.13 5.81
C ILE A 160 6.65 -0.48 4.46
N TYR A 161 5.44 -0.54 3.93
CA TYR A 161 5.13 0.00 2.62
C TYR A 161 3.93 0.95 2.68
N ASN A 162 4.09 2.13 2.09
CA ASN A 162 3.01 3.11 1.94
C ASN A 162 2.22 2.83 0.66
N TRP A 163 1.10 2.13 0.82
CA TRP A 163 0.18 1.85 -0.28
C TRP A 163 -0.74 3.04 -0.54
N PRO A 164 -0.79 3.58 -1.78
CA PRO A 164 -1.76 4.61 -2.12
C PRO A 164 -3.15 3.98 -2.25
N THR A 165 -4.14 4.53 -1.56
CA THR A 165 -5.54 4.14 -1.71
C THR A 165 -6.24 5.11 -2.66
N LEU A 166 -7.22 4.61 -3.41
CA LEU A 166 -8.13 5.45 -4.17
C LEU A 166 -9.29 5.83 -3.25
N ALA A 167 -9.72 7.09 -3.29
CA ALA A 167 -11.01 7.45 -2.72
C ALA A 167 -12.09 6.77 -3.56
N GLY A 168 -12.69 5.73 -3.03
CA GLY A 168 -13.69 4.93 -3.72
C GLY A 168 -15.01 5.67 -3.91
N PRO A 169 -15.87 5.22 -4.84
CA PRO A 169 -17.20 5.75 -5.00
C PRO A 169 -18.02 5.56 -3.72
N LEU A 170 -18.98 6.44 -3.48
CA LEU A 170 -19.87 6.44 -2.31
C LEU A 170 -19.16 6.61 -0.95
N GLY A 171 -17.96 7.21 -0.92
CA GLY A 171 -17.21 7.44 0.32
C GLY A 171 -16.50 6.22 0.87
N PHE A 172 -16.35 5.16 0.07
CA PHE A 172 -15.52 4.02 0.43
C PHE A 172 -14.05 4.43 0.49
N ASP A 173 -13.44 4.33 1.65
CA ASP A 173 -12.05 4.69 1.89
C ASP A 173 -11.35 3.59 2.69
N LEU A 174 -10.30 3.02 2.13
CA LEU A 174 -9.44 2.01 2.77
C LEU A 174 -8.21 2.62 3.43
N SER A 175 -8.05 3.94 3.38
CA SER A 175 -6.91 4.59 4.02
C SER A 175 -6.97 4.44 5.54
N ASN A 176 -5.82 4.23 6.15
CA ASN A 176 -5.66 4.28 7.60
C ASN A 176 -4.65 5.35 8.03
N ARG A 177 -4.33 6.28 7.06
CA ARG A 177 -3.29 7.29 7.24
C ARG A 177 -3.62 8.59 6.49
N PRO A 178 -3.03 9.72 6.91
CA PRO A 178 -3.13 10.96 6.16
C PRO A 178 -2.63 10.81 4.71
N GLY A 179 -3.23 11.56 3.78
CA GLY A 179 -2.82 11.56 2.37
C GLY A 179 -3.37 10.39 1.55
N SER A 180 -4.53 9.82 1.93
CA SER A 180 -5.16 8.68 1.23
C SER A 180 -4.18 7.54 1.01
N GLN A 181 -3.55 7.11 2.10
CA GLN A 181 -2.57 6.03 2.10
C GLN A 181 -2.96 4.94 3.12
N ARG A 182 -2.57 3.72 2.82
CA ARG A 182 -2.65 2.60 3.74
C ARG A 182 -1.26 2.04 3.99
N MET A 183 -0.94 1.82 5.25
CA MET A 183 0.29 1.18 5.64
C MET A 183 0.13 -0.34 5.56
N LEU A 184 1.01 -0.97 4.79
CA LEU A 184 1.22 -2.40 4.79
C LEU A 184 2.49 -2.69 5.60
N LEU A 185 2.46 -3.75 6.39
CA LEU A 185 3.57 -4.18 7.23
C LEU A 185 3.77 -5.67 7.09
N ALA A 186 5.01 -6.09 6.86
CA ALA A 186 5.42 -7.47 6.98
C ALA A 186 6.59 -7.57 7.96
N THR A 187 6.56 -8.57 8.83
CA THR A 187 7.56 -8.77 9.88
C THR A 187 8.03 -10.20 9.89
N SER A 188 9.34 -10.39 9.95
CA SER A 188 9.98 -11.68 10.14
C SER A 188 10.91 -11.63 11.37
N VAL A 189 10.86 -12.65 12.19
CA VAL A 189 11.74 -12.80 13.36
C VAL A 189 12.52 -14.09 13.22
N MET A 190 13.85 -14.00 13.31
CA MET A 190 14.72 -15.14 13.08
C MET A 190 15.94 -15.09 14.00
N LYS A 191 16.63 -16.22 14.09
CA LYS A 191 17.95 -16.31 14.70
C LYS A 191 18.99 -16.56 13.59
N THR A 192 20.00 -15.70 13.51
CA THR A 192 21.07 -15.83 12.51
C THR A 192 21.83 -17.14 12.67
N GLU A 193 22.19 -17.74 11.55
CA GLU A 193 23.03 -18.95 11.52
C GLU A 193 24.48 -18.64 11.83
N GLY A 194 25.29 -19.71 12.01
CA GLY A 194 26.74 -19.60 12.07
C GLY A 194 27.30 -19.52 10.62
N TYR A 195 27.96 -18.43 10.27
CA TYR A 195 28.56 -18.19 8.96
C TYR A 195 30.02 -17.74 9.08
#